data_d3ebf9b61e81c8d41599ec1e533939ee
#
_entry.id   d3ebf9b61e81c8d41599ec1e533939ee
#
_cell.length_a   1.000
_cell.length_b   1.000
_cell.length_c   1.000
_cell.angle_alpha   90.00
_cell.angle_beta   90.00
_cell.angle_gamma   90.00
#
_symmetry.space_group_name_H-M   'P 1'
#
loop_
_entity.id
_entity.type
_entity.pdbx_description
1 polymer ?
#
loop_
_entity_poly.entity_id
_entity_poly.type
_entity_poly.pdbx_seq_one_letter_code
_entity_poly.pdbx_strand_id
1 'polypeptide(L)'
;FKNCSAKDLAVKDLEKISSFDLEFYLNYLTCYYGADGRQIKNSENGKARKLSAVRHLYKYFFKKGSLTSNMAERVDTPKIHDKEIVRLEKEEIPAILTAAETGDGLGGRQESFHKHTKIRDSAIIALFLGTGIRNSELVGLNTYDVDFSNNSFVVTRKGGNRVILYFNDEVGG
;
A
#
# COMPACT_ATOMS: atom_id res chain seq x y z
N PHE A 1 -12.80 -11.35 27.27
CA PHE A 1 -12.91 -10.28 26.25
C PHE A 1 -14.01 -10.51 25.18
N LYS A 2 -14.68 -11.66 25.15
CA LYS A 2 -15.66 -11.99 24.07
C LYS A 2 -16.84 -11.01 23.91
N ASN A 3 -17.14 -10.19 24.93
CA ASN A 3 -18.27 -9.24 24.91
C ASN A 3 -17.90 -7.84 25.38
N CYS A 4 -16.63 -7.45 25.28
CA CYS A 4 -16.15 -6.14 25.71
C CYS A 4 -16.07 -5.19 24.51
N SER A 5 -16.74 -4.05 24.58
CA SER A 5 -16.59 -2.98 23.59
C SER A 5 -15.24 -2.29 23.80
N ALA A 6 -14.61 -1.82 22.72
CA ALA A 6 -13.37 -1.01 22.83
C ALA A 6 -13.56 0.23 23.70
N LYS A 7 -14.80 0.70 23.90
CA LYS A 7 -15.13 1.83 24.77
C LYS A 7 -15.07 1.50 26.26
N ASP A 8 -15.14 0.21 26.60
CA ASP A 8 -15.17 -0.27 27.99
C ASP A 8 -13.77 -0.67 28.50
N LEU A 9 -12.74 -0.60 27.64
CA LEU A 9 -11.37 -0.96 27.98
C LEU A 9 -10.65 0.23 28.62
N ALA A 10 -10.18 0.04 29.85
CA ALA A 10 -9.28 0.96 30.50
C ALA A 10 -7.82 0.63 30.16
N VAL A 11 -6.93 1.64 30.21
CA VAL A 11 -5.48 1.43 29.98
C VAL A 11 -4.90 0.36 30.90
N LYS A 12 -5.38 0.31 32.17
CA LYS A 12 -4.98 -0.71 33.14
C LYS A 12 -5.30 -2.15 32.73
N ASP A 13 -6.25 -2.36 31.81
CA ASP A 13 -6.56 -3.68 31.31
C ASP A 13 -5.47 -4.21 30.38
N LEU A 14 -4.66 -3.33 29.78
CA LEU A 14 -3.49 -3.72 28.99
C LEU A 14 -2.40 -4.39 29.86
N GLU A 15 -2.31 -4.07 31.16
CA GLU A 15 -1.37 -4.72 32.09
C GLU A 15 -1.72 -6.19 32.37
N LYS A 16 -2.98 -6.57 32.17
CA LYS A 16 -3.47 -7.94 32.37
C LYS A 16 -3.12 -8.86 31.19
N ILE A 17 -2.70 -8.27 30.06
CA ILE A 17 -2.37 -9.00 28.81
C ILE A 17 -0.89 -9.38 28.88
N SER A 18 -0.62 -10.66 28.86
CA SER A 18 0.74 -11.21 28.81
C SER A 18 1.28 -11.27 27.36
N SER A 19 2.58 -11.48 27.21
CA SER A 19 3.17 -11.77 25.90
C SER A 19 2.57 -13.03 25.26
N PHE A 20 2.20 -14.01 26.09
CA PHE A 20 1.55 -15.25 25.64
C PHE A 20 0.18 -15.00 25.02
N ASP A 21 -0.61 -14.08 25.60
CA ASP A 21 -1.92 -13.70 25.03
C ASP A 21 -1.76 -13.03 23.66
N LEU A 22 -0.70 -12.26 23.47
CA LEU A 22 -0.38 -11.63 22.19
C LEU A 22 0.08 -12.65 21.14
N GLU A 23 0.88 -13.63 21.53
CA GLU A 23 1.25 -14.75 20.66
C GLU A 23 0.03 -15.58 20.26
N PHE A 24 -0.85 -15.87 21.22
CA PHE A 24 -2.11 -16.55 20.96
C PHE A 24 -2.99 -15.76 20.00
N TYR A 25 -3.04 -14.43 20.16
CA TYR A 25 -3.74 -13.55 19.22
C TYR A 25 -3.15 -13.63 17.80
N LEU A 26 -1.82 -13.66 17.64
CA LEU A 26 -1.18 -13.82 16.33
C LEU A 26 -1.53 -15.17 15.68
N ASN A 27 -1.59 -16.23 16.47
CA ASN A 27 -2.01 -17.54 16.01
C ASN A 27 -3.49 -17.55 15.59
N TYR A 28 -4.36 -16.93 16.38
CA TYR A 28 -5.76 -16.75 16.04
C TYR A 28 -5.94 -15.99 14.70
N LEU A 29 -5.14 -14.98 14.46
CA LEU A 29 -5.19 -14.21 13.22
C LEU A 29 -4.83 -15.03 11.98
N THR A 30 -4.15 -16.15 12.11
CA THR A 30 -3.80 -17.01 10.97
C THR A 30 -5.05 -17.45 10.23
N CYS A 31 -6.11 -17.80 10.98
CA CYS A 31 -7.40 -18.18 10.41
C CYS A 31 -8.50 -18.00 11.46
N TYR A 32 -9.47 -17.16 11.18
CA TYR A 32 -10.64 -16.96 12.05
C TYR A 32 -11.90 -16.71 11.23
N TYR A 33 -13.06 -16.80 11.86
CA TYR A 33 -14.33 -16.49 11.22
C TYR A 33 -14.79 -15.08 11.61
N GLY A 34 -15.13 -14.29 10.60
CA GLY A 34 -15.74 -12.97 10.78
C GLY A 34 -17.16 -13.05 11.35
N ALA A 35 -17.73 -11.90 11.71
CA ALA A 35 -19.10 -11.80 12.20
C ALA A 35 -20.14 -12.26 11.16
N ASP A 36 -19.80 -12.20 9.88
CA ASP A 36 -20.57 -12.67 8.72
C ASP A 36 -20.40 -14.18 8.44
N GLY A 37 -19.67 -14.90 9.29
CA GLY A 37 -19.36 -16.32 9.13
C GLY A 37 -18.31 -16.64 8.07
N ARG A 38 -17.72 -15.63 7.41
CA ARG A 38 -16.67 -15.85 6.40
C ARG A 38 -15.35 -16.15 7.07
N GLN A 39 -14.63 -17.11 6.49
CA GLN A 39 -13.26 -17.42 6.92
C GLN A 39 -12.31 -16.33 6.47
N ILE A 40 -11.60 -15.74 7.43
CA ILE A 40 -10.59 -14.71 7.20
C ILE A 40 -9.22 -15.31 7.50
N LYS A 41 -8.32 -15.24 6.52
CA LYS A 41 -6.92 -15.66 6.65
C LYS A 41 -6.01 -14.44 6.53
N ASN A 42 -5.06 -14.28 7.44
CA ASN A 42 -4.04 -13.25 7.35
C ASN A 42 -2.71 -13.85 6.90
N SER A 43 -2.03 -13.16 5.98
CA SER A 43 -0.64 -13.45 5.66
C SER A 43 0.28 -13.04 6.81
N GLU A 44 1.53 -13.51 6.81
CA GLU A 44 2.55 -13.12 7.80
C GLU A 44 2.75 -11.59 7.81
N ASN A 45 2.74 -10.94 6.65
CA ASN A 45 2.76 -9.48 6.55
C ASN A 45 1.55 -8.81 7.23
N GLY A 46 0.37 -9.40 7.08
CA GLY A 46 -0.86 -8.92 7.74
C GLY A 46 -0.79 -9.04 9.26
N LYS A 47 -0.26 -10.17 9.76
CA LYS A 47 -0.03 -10.39 11.19
C LYS A 47 1.02 -9.42 11.74
N ALA A 48 2.14 -9.24 11.04
CA ALA A 48 3.20 -8.31 11.43
C ALA A 48 2.69 -6.86 11.53
N ARG A 49 1.86 -6.41 10.59
CA ARG A 49 1.21 -5.08 10.67
C ARG A 49 0.35 -4.91 11.91
N LYS A 50 -0.46 -5.93 12.24
CA LYS A 50 -1.31 -5.91 13.43
C LYS A 50 -0.48 -5.91 14.71
N LEU A 51 0.59 -6.70 14.78
CA LEU A 51 1.52 -6.68 15.90
C LEU A 51 2.21 -5.31 16.03
N SER A 52 2.60 -4.69 14.92
CA SER A 52 3.19 -3.35 14.94
C SER A 52 2.23 -2.32 15.55
N ALA A 53 0.95 -2.37 15.21
CA ALA A 53 -0.06 -1.48 15.81
C ALA A 53 -0.18 -1.70 17.33
N VAL A 54 -0.19 -2.96 17.78
CA VAL A 54 -0.22 -3.30 19.21
C VAL A 54 1.05 -2.81 19.91
N ARG A 55 2.23 -2.99 19.31
CA ARG A 55 3.49 -2.46 19.86
C ARG A 55 3.49 -0.95 20.00
N HIS A 56 2.95 -0.22 19.00
CA HIS A 56 2.83 1.24 19.08
C HIS A 56 1.92 1.68 20.24
N LEU A 57 0.80 0.98 20.43
CA LEU A 57 -0.12 1.24 21.54
C LEU A 57 0.58 1.07 22.89
N TYR A 58 1.24 -0.09 23.12
CA TYR A 58 1.97 -0.37 24.35
C TYR A 58 3.10 0.62 24.57
N LYS A 59 3.88 0.92 23.53
CA LYS A 59 4.98 1.90 23.58
C LYS A 59 4.48 3.29 23.96
N TYR A 60 3.33 3.71 23.44
CA TYR A 60 2.74 5.00 23.76
C TYR A 60 2.39 5.10 25.26
N PHE A 61 1.63 4.13 25.79
CA PHE A 61 1.20 4.16 27.18
C PHE A 61 2.35 3.90 28.17
N PHE A 62 3.32 3.08 27.78
CA PHE A 62 4.54 2.89 28.57
C PHE A 62 5.35 4.20 28.67
N LYS A 63 5.54 4.92 27.57
CA LYS A 63 6.20 6.25 27.58
C LYS A 63 5.45 7.28 28.39
N LYS A 64 4.13 7.17 28.49
CA LYS A 64 3.30 8.05 29.34
C LYS A 64 3.30 7.65 30.82
N GLY A 65 4.00 6.60 31.20
CA GLY A 65 4.00 6.07 32.56
C GLY A 65 2.67 5.45 33.01
N SER A 66 1.77 5.17 32.04
CA SER A 66 0.47 4.54 32.32
C SER A 66 0.54 3.03 32.37
N LEU A 67 1.65 2.43 31.92
CA LEU A 67 1.95 1.01 32.01
C LEU A 67 3.32 0.82 32.67
N THR A 68 3.44 -0.22 33.50
CA THR A 68 4.69 -0.59 34.18
C THR A 68 5.65 -1.35 33.31
N SER A 69 5.15 -2.00 32.25
CA SER A 69 5.95 -2.82 31.33
C SER A 69 5.37 -2.82 29.90
N ASN A 70 6.24 -3.09 28.92
CA ASN A 70 5.85 -3.23 27.52
C ASN A 70 5.89 -4.70 27.09
N MET A 71 4.78 -5.43 27.31
CA MET A 71 4.68 -6.86 26.98
C MET A 71 4.71 -7.12 25.47
N ALA A 72 4.28 -6.16 24.65
CA ALA A 72 4.26 -6.32 23.20
C ALA A 72 5.67 -6.33 22.56
N GLU A 73 6.68 -5.82 23.26
CA GLU A 73 8.07 -5.86 22.79
C GLU A 73 8.69 -7.24 22.89
N ARG A 74 8.17 -8.11 23.78
CA ARG A 74 8.64 -9.48 24.00
C ARG A 74 8.14 -10.48 22.97
N VAL A 75 7.15 -10.12 22.18
CA VAL A 75 6.56 -10.99 21.16
C VAL A 75 7.34 -10.87 19.88
N ASP A 76 7.76 -12.00 19.31
CA ASP A 76 8.52 -12.02 18.06
C ASP A 76 7.65 -11.58 16.87
N THR A 77 8.30 -10.89 15.93
CA THR A 77 7.64 -10.55 14.66
C THR A 77 7.54 -11.81 13.79
N PRO A 78 6.35 -12.10 13.22
CA PRO A 78 6.21 -13.19 12.27
C PRO A 78 7.27 -13.11 11.17
N LYS A 79 7.88 -14.25 10.83
CA LYS A 79 8.88 -14.31 9.76
C LYS A 79 8.22 -14.00 8.44
N ILE A 80 8.64 -12.91 7.82
CA ILE A 80 8.17 -12.48 6.50
C ILE A 80 9.17 -13.06 5.50
N HIS A 81 8.68 -13.88 4.58
CA HIS A 81 9.46 -14.28 3.42
C HIS A 81 9.31 -13.19 2.37
N ASP A 82 10.43 -12.64 1.93
CA ASP A 82 10.45 -11.68 0.83
C ASP A 82 9.91 -12.38 -0.41
N LYS A 83 8.88 -11.77 -1.01
CA LYS A 83 8.43 -12.19 -2.33
C LYS A 83 9.38 -11.61 -3.35
N GLU A 84 9.75 -12.43 -4.32
CA GLU A 84 10.46 -11.95 -5.49
C GLU A 84 9.70 -10.79 -6.11
N ILE A 85 10.40 -9.68 -6.30
CA ILE A 85 9.81 -8.48 -6.91
C ILE A 85 9.78 -8.74 -8.42
N VAL A 86 8.59 -8.97 -8.95
CA VAL A 86 8.38 -9.02 -10.39
C VAL A 86 8.57 -7.59 -10.92
N ARG A 87 9.54 -7.43 -11.80
CA ARG A 87 9.85 -6.18 -12.49
C ARG A 87 9.83 -6.43 -13.99
N LEU A 88 9.59 -5.37 -14.74
CA LEU A 88 9.69 -5.41 -16.18
C LEU A 88 11.17 -5.49 -16.59
N GLU A 89 11.48 -6.39 -17.48
CA GLU A 89 12.76 -6.44 -18.18
C GLU A 89 12.78 -5.42 -19.31
N LYS A 90 13.99 -5.04 -19.74
CA LYS A 90 14.15 -3.98 -20.78
C LYS A 90 13.43 -4.31 -22.07
N GLU A 91 13.40 -5.59 -22.42
CA GLU A 91 12.78 -6.11 -23.65
C GLU A 91 11.25 -6.08 -23.60
N GLU A 92 10.68 -6.07 -22.39
CA GLU A 92 9.23 -6.05 -22.19
C GLU A 92 8.65 -4.62 -22.28
N ILE A 93 9.47 -3.59 -22.04
CA ILE A 93 9.01 -2.20 -22.05
C ILE A 93 8.43 -1.77 -23.41
N PRO A 94 9.14 -1.99 -24.55
CA PRO A 94 8.57 -1.67 -25.86
C PRO A 94 7.28 -2.44 -26.17
N ALA A 95 7.20 -3.71 -25.75
CA ALA A 95 6.02 -4.53 -25.97
C ALA A 95 4.79 -3.98 -25.24
N ILE A 96 4.95 -3.50 -23.98
CA ILE A 96 3.86 -2.90 -23.20
C ILE A 96 3.40 -1.59 -23.82
N LEU A 97 4.33 -0.72 -24.25
CA LEU A 97 3.99 0.53 -24.92
C LEU A 97 3.22 0.26 -26.22
N THR A 98 3.74 -0.63 -27.05
CA THR A 98 3.07 -1.03 -28.30
C THR A 98 1.67 -1.60 -28.02
N ALA A 99 1.52 -2.49 -27.05
CA ALA A 99 0.21 -3.06 -26.71
C ALA A 99 -0.77 -1.99 -26.20
N ALA A 100 -0.29 -0.99 -25.46
CA ALA A 100 -1.12 0.13 -25.02
C ALA A 100 -1.60 1.01 -26.18
N GLU A 101 -0.80 1.18 -27.24
CA GLU A 101 -1.13 1.97 -28.42
C GLU A 101 -2.03 1.19 -29.40
N THR A 102 -1.70 -0.07 -29.68
CA THR A 102 -2.38 -0.87 -30.69
C THR A 102 -3.63 -1.57 -30.15
N GLY A 103 -3.63 -1.94 -28.87
CA GLY A 103 -4.67 -2.76 -28.26
C GLY A 103 -4.56 -4.23 -28.64
N ASP A 104 -3.37 -4.71 -29.03
CA ASP A 104 -3.14 -6.09 -29.38
C ASP A 104 -3.56 -7.05 -28.26
N GLY A 105 -4.32 -8.09 -28.63
CA GLY A 105 -4.85 -9.07 -27.69
C GLY A 105 -6.19 -8.67 -27.06
N LEU A 106 -6.72 -7.48 -27.33
CA LEU A 106 -8.05 -7.06 -26.90
C LEU A 106 -9.11 -7.55 -27.88
N GLY A 107 -10.30 -7.88 -27.39
CA GLY A 107 -11.42 -8.33 -28.21
C GLY A 107 -12.76 -7.76 -27.78
N GLY A 108 -13.68 -7.63 -28.73
CA GLY A 108 -15.06 -7.25 -28.50
C GLY A 108 -15.22 -5.91 -27.79
N ARG A 109 -15.83 -5.92 -26.59
CA ARG A 109 -16.12 -4.70 -25.81
C ARG A 109 -14.85 -3.98 -25.37
N GLN A 110 -13.76 -4.71 -25.11
CA GLN A 110 -12.49 -4.12 -24.67
C GLN A 110 -11.85 -3.31 -25.80
N GLU A 111 -11.88 -3.78 -27.03
CA GLU A 111 -11.36 -3.07 -28.20
C GLU A 111 -12.11 -1.74 -28.42
N SER A 112 -13.44 -1.76 -28.33
CA SER A 112 -14.24 -0.54 -28.42
C SER A 112 -13.89 0.49 -27.35
N PHE A 113 -13.66 0.05 -26.12
CA PHE A 113 -13.26 0.93 -25.02
C PHE A 113 -11.84 1.48 -25.23
N HIS A 114 -10.91 0.64 -25.64
CA HIS A 114 -9.53 1.00 -25.92
C HIS A 114 -9.40 2.13 -26.95
N LYS A 115 -10.20 2.13 -28.01
CA LYS A 115 -10.20 3.20 -29.01
C LYS A 115 -10.39 4.62 -28.41
N HIS A 116 -11.09 4.70 -27.29
CA HIS A 116 -11.34 5.98 -26.61
C HIS A 116 -10.29 6.30 -25.50
N THR A 117 -9.59 5.28 -25.00
CA THR A 117 -8.71 5.44 -23.86
C THR A 117 -7.23 5.31 -24.18
N LYS A 118 -6.88 4.81 -25.38
CA LYS A 118 -5.51 4.48 -25.77
C LYS A 118 -4.49 5.60 -25.51
N ILE A 119 -4.82 6.83 -25.89
CA ILE A 119 -3.91 7.97 -25.74
C ILE A 119 -3.63 8.21 -24.25
N ARG A 120 -4.69 8.22 -23.43
CA ARG A 120 -4.57 8.37 -21.98
C ARG A 120 -3.75 7.22 -21.37
N ASP A 121 -4.04 5.99 -21.76
CA ASP A 121 -3.45 4.80 -21.17
C ASP A 121 -1.97 4.68 -21.56
N SER A 122 -1.62 5.00 -22.81
CA SER A 122 -0.23 5.10 -23.28
C SER A 122 0.53 6.20 -22.54
N ALA A 123 -0.06 7.39 -22.38
CA ALA A 123 0.55 8.49 -21.64
C ALA A 123 0.79 8.13 -20.16
N ILE A 124 -0.15 7.44 -19.52
CA ILE A 124 0.00 6.97 -18.14
C ILE A 124 1.18 6.00 -18.03
N ILE A 125 1.27 5.01 -18.93
CA ILE A 125 2.36 4.02 -18.92
C ILE A 125 3.71 4.70 -19.19
N ALA A 126 3.78 5.57 -20.19
CA ALA A 126 4.99 6.34 -20.50
C ALA A 126 5.44 7.18 -19.31
N LEU A 127 4.51 7.83 -18.62
CA LEU A 127 4.81 8.65 -17.45
C LEU A 127 5.34 7.79 -16.28
N PHE A 128 4.76 6.62 -16.02
CA PHE A 128 5.28 5.70 -15.02
C PHE A 128 6.70 5.23 -15.35
N LEU A 129 6.95 4.85 -16.58
CA LEU A 129 8.25 4.36 -17.03
C LEU A 129 9.32 5.45 -17.03
N GLY A 130 8.95 6.65 -17.49
CA GLY A 130 9.91 7.76 -17.61
C GLY A 130 10.22 8.46 -16.30
N THR A 131 9.30 8.46 -15.32
CA THR A 131 9.45 9.29 -14.11
C THR A 131 9.43 8.52 -12.80
N GLY A 132 8.94 7.29 -12.80
CA GLY A 132 8.72 6.53 -11.57
C GLY A 132 7.69 7.15 -10.62
N ILE A 133 6.76 7.94 -11.14
CA ILE A 133 5.67 8.57 -10.36
C ILE A 133 4.84 7.51 -9.63
N ARG A 134 4.39 7.82 -8.43
CA ARG A 134 3.48 6.91 -7.71
C ARG A 134 2.05 7.04 -8.24
N ASN A 135 1.30 5.94 -8.22
CA ASN A 135 -0.10 5.95 -8.66
C ASN A 135 -0.94 7.04 -7.97
N SER A 136 -0.77 7.24 -6.67
CA SER A 136 -1.48 8.31 -5.94
C SER A 136 -1.06 9.72 -6.34
N GLU A 137 0.17 9.91 -6.78
CA GLU A 137 0.69 11.18 -7.28
C GLU A 137 0.12 11.46 -8.67
N LEU A 138 0.06 10.44 -9.54
CA LEU A 138 -0.53 10.53 -10.87
C LEU A 138 -2.03 10.89 -10.80
N VAL A 139 -2.79 10.20 -9.96
CA VAL A 139 -4.25 10.46 -9.79
C VAL A 139 -4.52 11.88 -9.29
N GLY A 140 -3.60 12.45 -8.52
CA GLY A 140 -3.71 13.82 -8.00
C GLY A 140 -3.19 14.92 -8.95
N LEU A 141 -2.66 14.54 -10.13
CA LEU A 141 -2.08 15.49 -11.08
C LEU A 141 -3.19 16.26 -11.83
N ASN A 142 -3.03 17.56 -11.93
CA ASN A 142 -3.92 18.43 -12.68
C ASN A 142 -3.18 19.05 -13.88
N THR A 143 -3.91 19.55 -14.86
CA THR A 143 -3.34 20.15 -16.07
C THR A 143 -2.45 21.35 -15.77
N TYR A 144 -2.75 22.12 -14.72
CA TYR A 144 -1.93 23.27 -14.30
C TYR A 144 -0.66 22.88 -13.53
N ASP A 145 -0.52 21.61 -13.15
CA ASP A 145 0.71 21.09 -12.52
C ASP A 145 1.77 20.71 -13.57
N VAL A 146 1.40 20.66 -14.88
CA VAL A 146 2.27 20.24 -15.97
C VAL A 146 2.78 21.46 -16.72
N ASP A 147 4.10 21.52 -16.91
CA ASP A 147 4.79 22.52 -17.71
C ASP A 147 5.46 21.83 -18.91
N PHE A 148 4.80 21.89 -20.06
CA PHE A 148 5.30 21.33 -21.31
C PHE A 148 6.50 22.11 -21.87
N SER A 149 6.69 23.38 -21.49
CA SER A 149 7.84 24.18 -21.96
C SER A 149 9.15 23.72 -21.32
N ASN A 150 9.07 23.19 -20.11
CA ASN A 150 10.22 22.72 -19.34
C ASN A 150 10.23 21.19 -19.16
N ASN A 151 9.32 20.47 -19.83
CA ASN A 151 9.14 19.02 -19.70
C ASN A 151 9.10 18.57 -18.23
N SER A 152 8.29 19.25 -17.43
CA SER A 152 8.23 19.04 -15.99
C SER A 152 6.81 19.08 -15.45
N PHE A 153 6.61 18.51 -14.29
CA PHE A 153 5.36 18.62 -13.56
C PHE A 153 5.58 18.54 -12.05
N VAL A 154 4.65 19.11 -11.30
CA VAL A 154 4.73 19.18 -9.84
C VAL A 154 3.82 18.14 -9.22
N VAL A 155 4.37 17.30 -8.35
CA VAL A 155 3.60 16.32 -7.58
C VAL A 155 3.63 16.63 -6.09
N THR A 156 2.54 16.35 -5.40
CA THR A 156 2.48 16.44 -3.94
C THR A 156 2.67 15.06 -3.33
N ARG A 157 3.78 14.87 -2.63
CA ARG A 157 4.12 13.62 -1.94
C ARG A 157 3.42 13.50 -0.60
N LYS A 158 3.46 12.29 -0.04
CA LYS A 158 2.95 12.03 1.32
C LYS A 158 3.61 13.00 2.32
N GLY A 159 2.79 13.73 3.08
CA GLY A 159 3.24 14.76 4.00
C GLY A 159 3.16 16.19 3.43
N GLY A 160 2.61 16.36 2.22
CA GLY A 160 2.36 17.69 1.63
C GLY A 160 3.57 18.29 0.89
N ASN A 161 4.69 17.60 0.82
CA ASN A 161 5.88 18.10 0.13
C ASN A 161 5.67 18.09 -1.38
N ARG A 162 5.85 19.23 -2.03
CA ARG A 162 5.81 19.38 -3.48
C ARG A 162 7.20 19.10 -4.07
N VAL A 163 7.23 18.30 -5.13
CA VAL A 163 8.47 17.92 -5.82
C VAL A 163 8.25 18.07 -7.32
N ILE A 164 9.24 18.63 -8.01
CA ILE A 164 9.24 18.71 -9.47
C ILE A 164 9.84 17.42 -10.01
N LEU A 165 9.15 16.81 -10.96
CA LEU A 165 9.64 15.68 -11.74
C LEU A 165 9.76 16.13 -13.20
N TYR A 166 10.75 15.56 -13.90
CA TYR A 166 10.99 15.85 -15.30
C TYR A 166 10.67 14.62 -16.13
N PHE A 167 10.16 14.83 -17.33
CA PHE A 167 9.95 13.80 -18.31
C PHE A 167 10.76 14.10 -19.58
N ASN A 168 11.08 13.06 -20.33
CA ASN A 168 11.80 13.21 -21.60
C ASN A 168 10.83 13.55 -22.74
N ASP A 169 11.35 13.95 -23.88
CA ASP A 169 10.55 14.36 -25.04
C ASP A 169 9.64 13.24 -25.56
N GLU A 170 10.03 11.97 -25.36
CA GLU A 170 9.21 10.81 -25.73
C GLU A 170 7.88 10.70 -24.93
N VAL A 171 7.85 11.30 -23.74
CA VAL A 171 6.65 11.33 -22.87
C VAL A 171 5.80 12.56 -23.15
N GLY A 172 6.40 13.64 -23.66
CA GLY A 172 5.75 14.93 -23.89
C GLY A 172 5.16 15.11 -25.30
N GLY A 173 5.46 14.18 -26.24
CA GLY A 173 5.11 14.25 -27.65
C GLY A 173 3.72 13.73 -28.01
#